data_f813b943b1d0ce3e891cbd708bf46b9b
#
_entry.id   f813b943b1d0ce3e891cbd708bf46b9b
#
_cell.length_a   1.000
_cell.length_b   1.000
_cell.length_c   1.000
_cell.angle_alpha   90.00
_cell.angle_beta   90.00
_cell.angle_gamma   90.00
#
_symmetry.space_group_name_H-M   'P 1'
#
loop_
_entity.id
_entity.type
_entity.pdbx_description
1 polymer ?
#
loop_
_entity_poly.entity_id
_entity_poly.type
_entity_poly.pdbx_seq_one_letter_code
_entity_poly.pdbx_strand_id
1 'polypeptide(L)'
;MAIRAIVDQLGKTLKNTGKKDDKPNRIPYMVVWNFTNMCNLRCKHCYQDAKETGTPDELTLEEKLRFVDTMHEAGVKVPVISGGEPLLHPDFFPVLDYMVEKKMHVAAASNATMITKEFAKKLKDHGLAYIEISLDSVNPEKHDEFRGMKGCWDLTVQGIKNCLEAGIFVAIATVFTKSTLDEVDAMLDLAAELGVQRFIHFNFVPAGRGPEIADQDLSPEEREMLLNKLFKRRRTIGLEVLSTAPQYGRACLEGSLGRYLDPDRLYVETKAQKSEQFYVQSPTHYNTMENKRNAVPLESLQGCGAGRQFVCIQPNGDICPCMFISSWVEGNIRKEPFWDIWERFGSIQCFTDRDALEDECGSCQFRYLCGGCRARAINYIGNPLAADSGCIRNKDEWLAEQGKA
;
A
#
# COMPACT_ATOMS: atom_id res chain seq x y z
N MET A 1 11.84 27.95 11.57
CA MET A 1 10.54 28.54 12.00
C MET A 1 9.39 28.19 11.05
N ALA A 2 9.54 28.33 9.73
CA ALA A 2 8.43 28.10 8.78
C ALA A 2 7.83 26.67 8.79
N ILE A 3 8.66 25.61 8.85
CA ILE A 3 8.16 24.23 8.87
C ILE A 3 7.31 23.95 10.11
N ARG A 4 7.75 24.38 11.29
CA ARG A 4 7.01 24.15 12.52
C ARG A 4 5.65 24.80 12.45
N ALA A 5 5.56 26.02 11.93
CA ALA A 5 4.29 26.73 11.75
C ALA A 5 3.36 25.99 10.74
N ILE A 6 3.91 25.51 9.62
CA ILE A 6 3.14 24.74 8.63
C ILE A 6 2.67 23.42 9.23
N VAL A 7 3.53 22.68 9.90
CA VAL A 7 3.20 21.39 10.53
C VAL A 7 2.21 21.59 11.68
N ASP A 8 2.38 22.65 12.49
CA ASP A 8 1.42 22.97 13.57
C ASP A 8 0.06 23.36 13.02
N GLN A 9 0.02 24.10 11.91
CA GLN A 9 -1.23 24.47 11.24
C GLN A 9 -1.91 23.26 10.59
N LEU A 10 -1.13 22.41 9.89
CA LEU A 10 -1.60 21.13 9.37
C LEU A 10 -2.10 20.22 10.50
N GLY A 11 -1.35 20.12 11.59
CA GLY A 11 -1.73 19.34 12.77
C GLY A 11 -3.05 19.83 13.40
N LYS A 12 -3.23 21.16 13.54
CA LYS A 12 -4.47 21.73 14.04
C LYS A 12 -5.66 21.46 13.12
N THR A 13 -5.47 21.58 11.81
CA THR A 13 -6.52 21.31 10.82
C THR A 13 -6.88 19.82 10.84
N LEU A 14 -5.90 18.94 10.83
CA LEU A 14 -6.10 17.48 10.87
C LEU A 14 -6.73 17.02 12.21
N LYS A 15 -6.35 17.62 13.33
CA LYS A 15 -6.96 17.35 14.64
C LYS A 15 -8.41 17.78 14.70
N ASN A 16 -8.75 18.89 14.04
CA ASN A 16 -10.13 19.39 14.02
C ASN A 16 -11.04 18.60 13.08
N THR A 17 -10.50 18.02 11.98
CA THR A 17 -11.28 17.14 11.10
C THR A 17 -11.64 15.81 11.76
N GLY A 18 -10.84 15.33 12.72
CA GLY A 18 -11.14 14.13 13.52
C GLY A 18 -12.20 14.33 14.63
N LYS A 19 -12.58 15.59 14.93
CA LYS A 19 -13.52 15.92 16.02
C LYS A 19 -14.90 16.38 15.55
N LYS A 20 -15.15 16.45 14.25
CA LYS A 20 -16.46 16.88 13.73
C LYS A 20 -17.26 15.67 13.26
N ASP A 21 -18.40 15.63 13.86
CA ASP A 21 -19.65 14.98 13.57
C ASP A 21 -19.94 13.68 14.33
N ASP A 22 -20.93 13.85 15.19
CA ASP A 22 -21.83 12.82 15.69
C ASP A 22 -22.41 12.00 14.51
N LYS A 23 -21.83 10.91 14.24
CA LYS A 23 -21.98 9.80 13.30
C LYS A 23 -20.92 9.82 12.20
N PRO A 24 -20.06 8.82 12.18
CA PRO A 24 -19.18 8.61 11.04
C PRO A 24 -20.02 8.04 9.88
N ASN A 25 -20.39 8.91 8.95
CA ASN A 25 -20.67 8.44 7.59
C ASN A 25 -19.31 8.08 6.94
N ARG A 26 -18.54 7.25 7.65
CA ARG A 26 -17.25 6.76 7.19
C ARG A 26 -17.52 5.63 6.20
N ILE A 27 -17.46 5.93 4.93
CA ILE A 27 -17.40 4.92 3.88
C ILE A 27 -15.94 4.51 3.76
N PRO A 28 -15.59 3.21 3.79
CA PRO A 28 -14.25 2.80 3.43
C PRO A 28 -13.99 3.22 1.99
N TYR A 29 -12.96 4.05 1.78
CA TYR A 29 -12.59 4.48 0.44
C TYR A 29 -12.19 3.28 -0.42
N MET A 30 -11.48 2.33 0.18
CA MET A 30 -10.93 1.15 -0.48
C MET A 30 -11.19 -0.10 0.36
N VAL A 31 -11.49 -1.19 -0.32
CA VAL A 31 -11.50 -2.53 0.26
C VAL A 31 -10.47 -3.37 -0.49
N VAL A 32 -9.44 -3.84 0.22
CA VAL A 32 -8.49 -4.83 -0.30
C VAL A 32 -9.07 -6.20 -0.04
N TRP A 33 -9.38 -6.91 -1.09
CA TRP A 33 -9.98 -8.24 -0.99
C TRP A 33 -8.94 -9.31 -1.33
N ASN A 34 -8.43 -10.00 -0.33
CA ASN A 34 -7.66 -11.21 -0.50
C ASN A 34 -8.60 -12.30 -1.01
N PHE A 35 -8.77 -12.36 -2.32
CA PHE A 35 -9.81 -13.10 -3.01
C PHE A 35 -9.67 -14.64 -2.86
N THR A 36 -8.42 -15.06 -2.80
CA THR A 36 -8.04 -16.48 -2.64
C THR A 36 -6.66 -16.55 -1.98
N ASN A 37 -6.36 -17.68 -1.34
CA ASN A 37 -5.01 -18.02 -0.89
C ASN A 37 -4.22 -18.85 -1.91
N MET A 38 -4.83 -19.17 -3.07
CA MET A 38 -4.19 -19.90 -4.16
C MET A 38 -3.21 -19.00 -4.90
N CYS A 39 -1.99 -19.49 -5.15
CA CYS A 39 -0.97 -18.79 -5.91
C CYS A 39 -0.01 -19.77 -6.58
N ASN A 40 0.43 -19.44 -7.79
CA ASN A 40 1.46 -20.18 -8.52
C ASN A 40 2.89 -19.78 -8.17
N LEU A 41 3.09 -18.79 -7.31
CA LEU A 41 4.39 -18.33 -6.81
C LEU A 41 4.57 -18.60 -5.31
N ARG A 42 5.85 -18.68 -4.88
CA ARG A 42 6.20 -18.85 -3.47
C ARG A 42 7.16 -17.74 -3.00
N CYS A 43 6.68 -16.49 -3.08
CA CYS A 43 7.46 -15.31 -2.75
C CYS A 43 7.94 -15.34 -1.29
N LYS A 44 9.22 -14.97 -1.06
CA LYS A 44 9.83 -14.93 0.28
C LYS A 44 9.12 -13.97 1.24
N HIS A 45 8.60 -12.85 0.74
CA HIS A 45 7.93 -11.78 1.51
C HIS A 45 6.41 -11.90 1.54
N CYS A 46 5.81 -13.00 1.09
CA CYS A 46 4.36 -13.11 0.95
C CYS A 46 3.63 -12.93 2.28
N TYR A 47 2.87 -11.86 2.41
CA TYR A 47 2.14 -11.52 3.63
C TYR A 47 0.97 -12.48 3.93
N GLN A 48 0.49 -13.21 2.92
CA GLN A 48 -0.62 -14.17 3.06
C GLN A 48 -0.17 -15.61 3.29
N ASP A 49 1.13 -15.91 3.15
CA ASP A 49 1.61 -17.29 3.07
C ASP A 49 0.82 -18.13 2.04
N ALA A 50 0.58 -17.53 0.86
CA ALA A 50 -0.17 -18.14 -0.23
C ALA A 50 0.45 -19.48 -0.68
N LYS A 51 -0.42 -20.43 -1.09
CA LYS A 51 -0.09 -21.82 -1.45
C LYS A 51 -0.59 -22.14 -2.86
N GLU A 52 -0.16 -23.28 -3.41
CA GLU A 52 -0.64 -23.73 -4.74
C GLU A 52 -2.15 -24.00 -4.75
N THR A 53 -2.69 -24.44 -3.63
CA THR A 53 -4.14 -24.64 -3.46
C THR A 53 -4.69 -23.61 -2.51
N GLY A 54 -5.88 -23.09 -2.77
CA GLY A 54 -6.60 -22.25 -1.83
C GLY A 54 -6.90 -22.94 -0.50
N THR A 55 -7.51 -22.23 0.42
CA THR A 55 -7.97 -22.81 1.69
C THR A 55 -9.40 -23.34 1.58
N PRO A 56 -9.76 -24.42 2.28
CA PRO A 56 -11.09 -25.05 2.14
C PRO A 56 -12.27 -24.17 2.56
N ASP A 57 -12.00 -23.12 3.33
CA ASP A 57 -13.00 -22.21 3.90
C ASP A 57 -13.12 -20.88 3.15
N GLU A 58 -12.55 -20.78 1.95
CA GLU A 58 -12.71 -19.60 1.10
C GLU A 58 -14.19 -19.33 0.78
N LEU A 59 -14.52 -18.05 0.56
CA LEU A 59 -15.86 -17.64 0.20
C LEU A 59 -16.31 -18.34 -1.09
N THR A 60 -17.55 -18.87 -1.10
CA THR A 60 -18.20 -19.38 -2.31
C THR A 60 -18.50 -18.24 -3.29
N LEU A 61 -18.75 -18.57 -4.58
CA LEU A 61 -19.15 -17.56 -5.56
C LEU A 61 -20.37 -16.75 -5.10
N GLU A 62 -21.37 -17.41 -4.53
CA GLU A 62 -22.58 -16.73 -4.04
C GLU A 62 -22.26 -15.75 -2.90
N GLU A 63 -21.40 -16.14 -1.96
CA GLU A 63 -20.95 -15.25 -0.88
C GLU A 63 -20.14 -14.07 -1.41
N LYS A 64 -19.29 -14.30 -2.41
CA LYS A 64 -18.51 -13.26 -3.11
C LYS A 64 -19.44 -12.24 -3.78
N LEU A 65 -20.46 -12.70 -4.50
CA LEU A 65 -21.43 -11.82 -5.17
C LEU A 65 -22.25 -11.01 -4.15
N ARG A 66 -22.70 -11.62 -3.05
CA ARG A 66 -23.35 -10.88 -1.95
C ARG A 66 -22.44 -9.82 -1.34
N PHE A 67 -21.14 -10.12 -1.24
CA PHE A 67 -20.20 -9.13 -0.73
C PHE A 67 -19.98 -7.98 -1.71
N VAL A 68 -20.04 -8.22 -3.03
CA VAL A 68 -20.06 -7.15 -4.03
C VAL A 68 -21.25 -6.22 -3.84
N ASP A 69 -22.45 -6.77 -3.58
CA ASP A 69 -23.64 -5.96 -3.26
C ASP A 69 -23.38 -5.09 -2.03
N THR A 70 -22.85 -5.69 -0.97
CA THR A 70 -22.52 -5.00 0.27
C THR A 70 -21.52 -3.84 0.03
N MET A 71 -20.45 -4.06 -0.74
CA MET A 71 -19.48 -2.99 -1.08
C MET A 71 -20.11 -1.88 -1.91
N HIS A 72 -20.98 -2.24 -2.86
CA HIS A 72 -21.69 -1.27 -3.69
C HIS A 72 -22.66 -0.41 -2.88
N GLU A 73 -23.47 -0.99 -2.05
CA GLU A 73 -24.41 -0.31 -1.12
C GLU A 73 -23.64 0.57 -0.13
N ALA A 74 -22.50 0.09 0.34
CA ALA A 74 -21.58 0.83 1.17
C ALA A 74 -20.94 2.04 0.46
N GLY A 75 -21.02 2.10 -0.85
CA GLY A 75 -20.41 3.17 -1.63
C GLY A 75 -18.88 3.10 -1.68
N VAL A 76 -18.28 1.91 -1.52
CA VAL A 76 -16.85 1.67 -1.66
C VAL A 76 -16.39 2.18 -3.02
N LYS A 77 -15.36 3.03 -3.04
CA LYS A 77 -14.90 3.67 -4.27
C LYS A 77 -13.96 2.79 -5.07
N VAL A 78 -13.09 2.04 -4.38
CA VAL A 78 -12.05 1.24 -5.01
C VAL A 78 -12.00 -0.15 -4.38
N PRO A 79 -12.75 -1.13 -4.92
CA PRO A 79 -12.50 -2.53 -4.62
C PRO A 79 -11.21 -3.00 -5.31
N VAL A 80 -10.32 -3.63 -4.55
CA VAL A 80 -9.07 -4.19 -5.04
C VAL A 80 -9.09 -5.69 -4.89
N ILE A 81 -9.17 -6.42 -5.98
CA ILE A 81 -9.08 -7.88 -5.99
C ILE A 81 -7.59 -8.26 -5.91
N SER A 82 -7.18 -8.81 -4.78
CA SER A 82 -5.81 -9.20 -4.44
C SER A 82 -5.81 -10.63 -3.89
N GLY A 83 -4.78 -10.99 -3.13
CA GLY A 83 -4.70 -12.27 -2.44
C GLY A 83 -3.43 -13.04 -2.74
N GLY A 84 -3.54 -14.33 -3.03
CA GLY A 84 -2.49 -15.12 -3.67
C GLY A 84 -2.31 -14.61 -5.10
N GLU A 85 -2.82 -15.37 -6.07
CA GLU A 85 -2.95 -14.88 -7.46
C GLU A 85 -4.44 -14.96 -7.86
N PRO A 86 -5.15 -13.82 -7.85
CA PRO A 86 -6.59 -13.83 -8.07
C PRO A 86 -6.98 -14.28 -9.47
N LEU A 87 -6.11 -14.07 -10.47
CA LEU A 87 -6.37 -14.43 -11.86
C LEU A 87 -6.43 -15.95 -12.10
N LEU A 88 -5.92 -16.75 -11.15
CA LEU A 88 -6.02 -18.22 -11.18
C LEU A 88 -7.40 -18.71 -10.73
N HIS A 89 -8.14 -17.92 -9.96
CA HIS A 89 -9.37 -18.38 -9.35
C HIS A 89 -10.54 -18.37 -10.37
N PRO A 90 -11.33 -19.46 -10.48
CA PRO A 90 -12.41 -19.54 -11.46
C PRO A 90 -13.48 -18.45 -11.30
N ASP A 91 -13.71 -17.99 -10.08
CA ASP A 91 -14.71 -16.95 -9.78
C ASP A 91 -14.23 -15.53 -10.14
N PHE A 92 -12.98 -15.34 -10.56
CA PHE A 92 -12.45 -14.01 -10.83
C PHE A 92 -13.28 -13.23 -11.85
N PHE A 93 -13.52 -13.82 -13.03
CA PHE A 93 -14.30 -13.17 -14.09
C PHE A 93 -15.77 -12.99 -13.72
N PRO A 94 -16.49 -13.98 -13.17
CA PRO A 94 -17.86 -13.78 -12.69
C PRO A 94 -18.01 -12.62 -11.70
N VAL A 95 -17.06 -12.49 -10.77
CA VAL A 95 -17.09 -11.41 -9.76
C VAL A 95 -16.72 -10.07 -10.40
N LEU A 96 -15.71 -10.02 -11.30
CA LEU A 96 -15.34 -8.83 -12.04
C LEU A 96 -16.53 -8.30 -12.85
N ASP A 97 -17.18 -9.16 -13.62
CA ASP A 97 -18.35 -8.80 -14.44
C ASP A 97 -19.46 -8.19 -13.57
N TYR A 98 -19.74 -8.79 -12.43
CA TYR A 98 -20.77 -8.30 -11.52
C TYR A 98 -20.41 -6.94 -10.91
N MET A 99 -19.15 -6.74 -10.54
CA MET A 99 -18.67 -5.42 -10.09
C MET A 99 -18.78 -4.34 -11.18
N VAL A 100 -18.43 -4.70 -12.44
CA VAL A 100 -18.52 -3.78 -13.58
C VAL A 100 -19.97 -3.44 -13.92
N GLU A 101 -20.88 -4.42 -13.87
CA GLU A 101 -22.33 -4.20 -14.01
C GLU A 101 -22.84 -3.17 -13.00
N LYS A 102 -22.35 -3.23 -11.76
CA LYS A 102 -22.64 -2.26 -10.71
C LYS A 102 -21.86 -0.95 -10.83
N LYS A 103 -21.12 -0.75 -11.92
CA LYS A 103 -20.32 0.47 -12.20
C LYS A 103 -19.24 0.77 -11.15
N MET A 104 -18.70 -0.28 -10.54
CA MET A 104 -17.57 -0.14 -9.63
C MET A 104 -16.25 -0.03 -10.41
N HIS A 105 -15.31 0.78 -9.90
CA HIS A 105 -13.96 0.92 -10.49
C HIS A 105 -13.03 -0.13 -9.91
N VAL A 106 -12.98 -1.30 -10.55
CA VAL A 106 -12.23 -2.45 -10.03
C VAL A 106 -10.74 -2.32 -10.33
N ALA A 107 -9.93 -2.51 -9.31
CA ALA A 107 -8.50 -2.73 -9.41
C ALA A 107 -8.17 -4.21 -9.14
N ALA A 108 -7.11 -4.72 -9.77
CA ALA A 108 -6.57 -6.03 -9.46
C ALA A 108 -5.08 -5.94 -9.13
N ALA A 109 -4.60 -6.80 -8.23
CA ALA A 109 -3.18 -7.01 -7.98
C ALA A 109 -2.78 -8.42 -8.45
N SER A 110 -1.68 -8.54 -9.22
CA SER A 110 -1.29 -9.80 -9.85
C SER A 110 0.24 -9.89 -9.97
N ASN A 111 0.74 -11.12 -10.00
CA ASN A 111 2.11 -11.40 -10.40
C ASN A 111 2.31 -11.39 -11.94
N ALA A 112 1.22 -11.33 -12.69
CA ALA A 112 1.12 -11.25 -14.15
C ALA A 112 1.78 -12.41 -14.95
N THR A 113 2.28 -13.46 -14.30
CA THR A 113 3.00 -14.55 -14.99
C THR A 113 2.14 -15.34 -15.99
N MET A 114 0.81 -15.24 -15.88
CA MET A 114 -0.12 -15.91 -16.78
C MET A 114 -0.79 -14.98 -17.81
N ILE A 115 -0.44 -13.69 -17.81
CA ILE A 115 -1.12 -12.71 -18.67
C ILE A 115 -0.54 -12.75 -20.09
N THR A 116 -1.12 -13.61 -20.96
CA THR A 116 -0.88 -13.58 -22.41
C THR A 116 -1.59 -12.39 -23.05
N LYS A 117 -1.36 -12.13 -24.35
CA LYS A 117 -2.10 -11.09 -25.10
C LYS A 117 -3.62 -11.33 -25.08
N GLU A 118 -4.02 -12.58 -25.28
CA GLU A 118 -5.41 -12.99 -25.27
C GLU A 118 -6.02 -12.79 -23.85
N PHE A 119 -5.25 -13.12 -22.82
CA PHE A 119 -5.71 -12.94 -21.44
C PHE A 119 -5.82 -11.47 -21.06
N ALA A 120 -4.86 -10.61 -21.45
CA ALA A 120 -4.92 -9.18 -21.25
C ALA A 120 -6.13 -8.55 -21.96
N LYS A 121 -6.37 -8.98 -23.24
CA LYS A 121 -7.57 -8.55 -23.96
C LYS A 121 -8.84 -8.99 -23.22
N LYS A 122 -8.90 -10.23 -22.74
CA LYS A 122 -10.05 -10.73 -21.96
C LYS A 122 -10.27 -9.90 -20.70
N LEU A 123 -9.21 -9.58 -19.93
CA LEU A 123 -9.31 -8.69 -18.76
C LEU A 123 -9.92 -7.33 -19.12
N LYS A 124 -9.48 -6.74 -20.24
CA LYS A 124 -10.00 -5.45 -20.74
C LYS A 124 -11.45 -5.55 -21.19
N ASP A 125 -11.81 -6.60 -21.93
CA ASP A 125 -13.17 -6.82 -22.42
C ASP A 125 -14.18 -7.02 -21.27
N HIS A 126 -13.74 -7.63 -20.14
CA HIS A 126 -14.49 -7.73 -18.89
C HIS A 126 -14.45 -6.48 -18.01
N GLY A 127 -13.87 -5.38 -18.51
CA GLY A 127 -13.94 -4.07 -17.86
C GLY A 127 -12.87 -3.79 -16.79
N LEU A 128 -11.81 -4.61 -16.67
CA LEU A 128 -10.72 -4.29 -15.77
C LEU A 128 -10.01 -3.02 -16.25
N ALA A 129 -10.05 -1.97 -15.41
CA ALA A 129 -9.50 -0.66 -15.75
C ALA A 129 -8.07 -0.46 -15.24
N TYR A 130 -7.70 -1.09 -14.13
CA TYR A 130 -6.44 -0.90 -13.42
C TYR A 130 -5.88 -2.24 -12.93
N ILE A 131 -4.59 -2.45 -13.16
CA ILE A 131 -3.87 -3.60 -12.62
C ILE A 131 -2.54 -3.16 -11.99
N GLU A 132 -2.28 -3.69 -10.80
CA GLU A 132 -1.02 -3.54 -10.09
C GLU A 132 -0.21 -4.82 -10.25
N ILE A 133 0.96 -4.71 -10.88
CA ILE A 133 1.80 -5.85 -11.20
C ILE A 133 3.07 -5.82 -10.36
N SER A 134 3.35 -6.93 -9.73
CA SER A 134 4.47 -7.08 -8.81
C SER A 134 5.78 -7.34 -9.55
N LEU A 135 6.76 -6.40 -9.46
CA LEU A 135 8.11 -6.56 -10.02
C LEU A 135 9.12 -5.96 -9.03
N ASP A 136 10.04 -6.79 -8.47
CA ASP A 136 10.87 -6.37 -7.33
C ASP A 136 12.35 -6.13 -7.67
N SER A 137 12.79 -6.46 -8.89
CA SER A 137 14.18 -6.25 -9.31
C SER A 137 14.25 -6.05 -10.81
N VAL A 138 15.24 -5.28 -11.27
CA VAL A 138 15.62 -5.21 -12.70
C VAL A 138 16.41 -6.44 -13.11
N ASN A 139 17.00 -7.14 -12.15
CA ASN A 139 17.77 -8.37 -12.40
C ASN A 139 16.82 -9.59 -12.36
N PRO A 140 16.72 -10.36 -13.47
CA PRO A 140 15.83 -11.51 -13.55
C PRO A 140 16.10 -12.57 -12.47
N GLU A 141 17.37 -12.89 -12.20
CA GLU A 141 17.70 -13.91 -11.22
C GLU A 141 17.30 -13.49 -9.79
N LYS A 142 17.54 -12.23 -9.42
CA LYS A 142 17.14 -11.71 -8.10
C LYS A 142 15.60 -11.73 -7.95
N HIS A 143 14.86 -11.31 -8.99
CA HIS A 143 13.41 -11.33 -8.99
C HIS A 143 12.88 -12.77 -8.86
N ASP A 144 13.37 -13.67 -9.68
CA ASP A 144 12.96 -15.08 -9.72
C ASP A 144 13.20 -15.77 -8.37
N GLU A 145 14.36 -15.53 -7.76
CA GLU A 145 14.69 -16.06 -6.44
C GLU A 145 13.75 -15.48 -5.36
N PHE A 146 13.48 -14.17 -5.41
CA PHE A 146 12.60 -13.51 -4.44
C PHE A 146 11.15 -13.95 -4.57
N ARG A 147 10.70 -14.22 -5.80
CA ARG A 147 9.34 -14.70 -6.13
C ARG A 147 9.19 -16.22 -6.10
N GLY A 148 10.30 -16.96 -6.03
CA GLY A 148 10.33 -18.42 -5.90
C GLY A 148 9.95 -19.18 -7.15
N MET A 149 10.15 -18.59 -8.35
CA MET A 149 9.89 -19.24 -9.64
C MET A 149 10.88 -18.75 -10.69
N LYS A 150 11.68 -19.66 -11.25
CA LYS A 150 12.62 -19.35 -12.33
C LYS A 150 11.87 -18.96 -13.62
N GLY A 151 12.29 -17.85 -14.24
CA GLY A 151 11.70 -17.30 -15.45
C GLY A 151 10.46 -16.45 -15.21
N CYS A 152 10.06 -16.21 -13.95
CA CYS A 152 8.88 -15.40 -13.68
C CYS A 152 9.11 -13.92 -14.02
N TRP A 153 10.34 -13.42 -14.00
CA TRP A 153 10.65 -12.04 -14.42
C TRP A 153 10.23 -11.80 -15.88
N ASP A 154 10.64 -12.67 -16.79
CA ASP A 154 10.31 -12.55 -18.22
C ASP A 154 8.79 -12.61 -18.43
N LEU A 155 8.10 -13.54 -17.76
CA LEU A 155 6.65 -13.68 -17.82
C LEU A 155 5.94 -12.43 -17.29
N THR A 156 6.41 -11.90 -16.15
CA THR A 156 5.84 -10.69 -15.54
C THR A 156 6.02 -9.46 -16.44
N VAL A 157 7.22 -9.25 -16.98
CA VAL A 157 7.50 -8.14 -17.90
C VAL A 157 6.68 -8.28 -19.18
N GLN A 158 6.53 -9.49 -19.71
CA GLN A 158 5.65 -9.73 -20.87
C GLN A 158 4.19 -9.46 -20.52
N GLY A 159 3.73 -9.87 -19.34
CA GLY A 159 2.37 -9.57 -18.85
C GLY A 159 2.11 -8.07 -18.72
N ILE A 160 3.08 -7.28 -18.22
CA ILE A 160 3.02 -5.81 -18.20
C ILE A 160 2.79 -5.25 -19.61
N LYS A 161 3.61 -5.66 -20.58
CA LYS A 161 3.51 -5.23 -21.98
C LYS A 161 2.15 -5.58 -22.58
N ASN A 162 1.67 -6.78 -22.33
CA ASN A 162 0.38 -7.25 -22.83
C ASN A 162 -0.80 -6.40 -22.25
N CYS A 163 -0.75 -6.07 -20.95
CA CYS A 163 -1.75 -5.20 -20.33
C CYS A 163 -1.74 -3.78 -20.92
N LEU A 164 -0.55 -3.23 -21.15
CA LEU A 164 -0.41 -1.91 -21.77
C LEU A 164 -0.94 -1.90 -23.22
N GLU A 165 -0.62 -2.93 -24.03
CA GLU A 165 -1.15 -3.10 -25.38
C GLU A 165 -2.69 -3.20 -25.38
N ALA A 166 -3.28 -3.86 -24.38
CA ALA A 166 -4.73 -3.94 -24.21
C ALA A 166 -5.38 -2.64 -23.69
N GLY A 167 -4.60 -1.63 -23.35
CA GLY A 167 -5.10 -0.35 -22.83
C GLY A 167 -5.62 -0.41 -21.41
N ILE A 168 -5.06 -1.31 -20.58
CA ILE A 168 -5.28 -1.35 -19.15
C ILE A 168 -4.27 -0.39 -18.49
N PHE A 169 -4.71 0.35 -17.47
CA PHE A 169 -3.80 1.15 -16.66
C PHE A 169 -2.92 0.25 -15.80
N VAL A 170 -1.61 0.33 -15.95
CA VAL A 170 -0.65 -0.53 -15.25
C VAL A 170 0.14 0.26 -14.22
N ALA A 171 0.19 -0.28 -12.99
CA ALA A 171 1.13 0.12 -11.98
C ALA A 171 2.14 -1.00 -11.72
N ILE A 172 3.42 -0.67 -11.53
CA ILE A 172 4.41 -1.61 -10.99
C ILE A 172 4.47 -1.43 -9.48
N ALA A 173 4.35 -2.54 -8.75
CA ALA A 173 4.49 -2.62 -7.30
C ALA A 173 5.81 -3.31 -6.94
N THR A 174 6.65 -2.65 -6.14
CA THR A 174 7.99 -3.12 -5.78
C THR A 174 8.21 -3.06 -4.27
N VAL A 175 8.70 -4.16 -3.69
CA VAL A 175 9.26 -4.20 -2.34
C VAL A 175 10.78 -4.16 -2.46
N PHE A 176 11.42 -3.11 -1.95
CA PHE A 176 12.87 -3.05 -1.85
C PHE A 176 13.33 -3.67 -0.53
N THR A 177 14.37 -4.48 -0.63
CA THR A 177 15.12 -5.07 0.48
C THR A 177 16.57 -4.62 0.41
N LYS A 178 17.41 -4.99 1.39
CA LYS A 178 18.86 -4.69 1.34
C LYS A 178 19.51 -5.19 0.05
N SER A 179 19.07 -6.34 -0.48
CA SER A 179 19.61 -6.94 -1.70
C SER A 179 19.25 -6.21 -3.00
N THR A 180 18.24 -5.31 -2.97
CA THR A 180 17.74 -4.58 -4.16
C THR A 180 17.70 -3.07 -3.97
N LEU A 181 18.18 -2.55 -2.83
CA LEU A 181 18.15 -1.11 -2.54
C LEU A 181 18.96 -0.27 -3.56
N ASP A 182 20.02 -0.83 -4.08
CA ASP A 182 20.86 -0.21 -5.12
C ASP A 182 20.13 -0.11 -6.48
N GLU A 183 19.08 -0.88 -6.70
CA GLU A 183 18.33 -0.94 -7.96
C GLU A 183 17.20 0.12 -8.06
N VAL A 184 16.98 0.97 -7.05
CA VAL A 184 15.84 1.91 -7.02
C VAL A 184 15.76 2.79 -8.28
N ASP A 185 16.87 3.39 -8.72
CA ASP A 185 16.89 4.21 -9.92
C ASP A 185 16.62 3.38 -11.18
N ALA A 186 17.27 2.22 -11.30
CA ALA A 186 17.11 1.32 -12.43
C ALA A 186 15.66 0.77 -12.53
N MET A 187 15.02 0.48 -11.39
CA MET A 187 13.61 0.06 -11.37
C MET A 187 12.66 1.17 -11.84
N LEU A 188 12.92 2.40 -11.44
CA LEU A 188 12.15 3.55 -11.90
C LEU A 188 12.34 3.78 -13.41
N ASP A 189 13.59 3.67 -13.89
CA ASP A 189 13.89 3.79 -15.32
C ASP A 189 13.23 2.67 -16.14
N LEU A 190 13.31 1.41 -15.68
CA LEU A 190 12.61 0.28 -16.30
C LEU A 190 11.08 0.51 -16.34
N ALA A 191 10.49 1.00 -15.26
CA ALA A 191 9.06 1.32 -15.23
C ALA A 191 8.68 2.38 -16.27
N ALA A 192 9.50 3.42 -16.43
CA ALA A 192 9.31 4.46 -17.43
C ALA A 192 9.51 3.94 -18.86
N GLU A 193 10.54 3.11 -19.10
CA GLU A 193 10.82 2.48 -20.40
C GLU A 193 9.70 1.53 -20.84
N LEU A 194 9.12 0.78 -19.90
CA LEU A 194 7.97 -0.07 -20.16
C LEU A 194 6.69 0.75 -20.48
N GLY A 195 6.67 2.03 -20.12
CA GLY A 195 5.53 2.93 -20.37
C GLY A 195 4.39 2.76 -19.37
N VAL A 196 4.63 2.22 -18.17
CA VAL A 196 3.60 2.15 -17.13
C VAL A 196 3.25 3.55 -16.62
N GLN A 197 2.04 3.69 -16.11
CA GLN A 197 1.55 5.00 -15.65
C GLN A 197 1.92 5.29 -14.20
N ARG A 198 2.23 4.25 -13.41
CA ARG A 198 2.48 4.38 -11.97
C ARG A 198 3.54 3.40 -11.49
N PHE A 199 4.35 3.85 -10.54
CA PHE A 199 5.26 3.03 -9.75
C PHE A 199 4.89 3.16 -8.28
N ILE A 200 4.81 2.04 -7.57
CA ILE A 200 4.43 1.99 -6.15
C ILE A 200 5.50 1.24 -5.37
N HIS A 201 6.19 1.94 -4.48
CA HIS A 201 7.00 1.29 -3.46
C HIS A 201 6.11 0.72 -2.35
N PHE A 202 6.17 -0.58 -2.15
CA PHE A 202 5.56 -1.25 -1.01
C PHE A 202 6.54 -1.33 0.16
N ASN A 203 6.11 -0.81 1.30
CA ASN A 203 6.89 -0.89 2.54
C ASN A 203 6.93 -2.35 3.01
N PHE A 204 8.13 -2.89 3.26
CA PHE A 204 8.25 -4.23 3.80
C PHE A 204 7.65 -4.29 5.21
N VAL A 205 6.83 -5.30 5.45
CA VAL A 205 6.24 -5.66 6.75
C VAL A 205 6.42 -7.17 6.95
N PRO A 206 6.98 -7.63 8.07
CA PRO A 206 7.24 -9.05 8.32
C PRO A 206 5.94 -9.79 8.70
N ALA A 207 5.03 -9.92 7.75
CA ALA A 207 3.78 -10.67 7.86
C ALA A 207 3.84 -11.94 6.99
N GLY A 208 3.06 -12.96 7.31
CA GLY A 208 3.06 -14.24 6.59
C GLY A 208 4.45 -14.89 6.59
N ARG A 209 5.09 -15.06 5.41
CA ARG A 209 6.48 -15.54 5.27
C ARG A 209 7.54 -14.44 5.52
N GLY A 210 7.13 -13.18 5.58
CA GLY A 210 8.05 -12.06 5.78
C GLY A 210 9.01 -12.17 6.98
N PRO A 211 8.64 -12.77 8.13
CA PRO A 211 9.57 -12.98 9.24
C PRO A 211 10.82 -13.79 8.86
N GLU A 212 10.74 -14.70 7.88
CA GLU A 212 11.87 -15.52 7.42
C GLU A 212 12.99 -14.71 6.77
N ILE A 213 12.67 -13.48 6.32
CA ILE A 213 13.61 -12.55 5.67
C ILE A 213 13.63 -11.16 6.35
N ALA A 214 13.28 -11.10 7.64
CA ALA A 214 13.27 -9.83 8.39
C ALA A 214 14.65 -9.16 8.45
N ASP A 215 15.72 -9.95 8.38
CA ASP A 215 17.11 -9.46 8.27
C ASP A 215 17.41 -8.70 6.98
N GLN A 216 16.59 -8.90 5.92
CA GLN A 216 16.65 -8.18 4.65
C GLN A 216 15.86 -6.87 4.67
N ASP A 217 15.14 -6.55 5.75
CA ASP A 217 14.46 -5.27 5.86
C ASP A 217 15.46 -4.11 5.92
N LEU A 218 15.05 -2.98 5.36
CA LEU A 218 15.87 -1.78 5.32
C LEU A 218 16.02 -1.18 6.73
N SER A 219 17.23 -0.74 7.06
CA SER A 219 17.42 0.10 8.25
C SER A 219 16.63 1.41 8.14
N PRO A 220 16.41 2.12 9.25
CA PRO A 220 15.76 3.43 9.21
C PRO A 220 16.46 4.43 8.27
N GLU A 221 17.79 4.41 8.19
CA GLU A 221 18.59 5.26 7.31
C GLU A 221 18.43 4.86 5.84
N GLU A 222 18.51 3.57 5.54
CA GLU A 222 18.32 3.03 4.18
C GLU A 222 16.89 3.33 3.67
N ARG A 223 15.90 3.18 4.53
CA ARG A 223 14.51 3.52 4.23
C ARG A 223 14.33 5.01 3.96
N GLU A 224 14.94 5.85 4.78
CA GLU A 224 14.91 7.30 4.58
C GLU A 224 15.58 7.71 3.25
N MET A 225 16.73 7.12 2.92
CA MET A 225 17.41 7.34 1.62
C MET A 225 16.52 6.91 0.45
N LEU A 226 15.88 5.73 0.54
CA LEU A 226 14.92 5.24 -0.45
C LEU A 226 13.78 6.24 -0.66
N LEU A 227 13.09 6.67 0.41
CA LEU A 227 11.96 7.59 0.31
C LEU A 227 12.35 8.94 -0.28
N ASN A 228 13.53 9.46 0.10
CA ASN A 228 14.06 10.70 -0.48
C ASN A 228 14.42 10.52 -1.97
N LYS A 229 14.96 9.37 -2.38
CA LYS A 229 15.26 9.06 -3.78
C LYS A 229 13.96 9.01 -4.60
N LEU A 230 12.93 8.29 -4.13
CA LEU A 230 11.62 8.25 -4.77
C LEU A 230 11.02 9.66 -4.92
N PHE A 231 11.12 10.50 -3.88
CA PHE A 231 10.66 11.88 -3.94
C PHE A 231 11.40 12.71 -4.99
N LYS A 232 12.71 12.59 -5.08
CA LYS A 232 13.52 13.32 -6.09
C LYS A 232 13.17 12.87 -7.51
N ARG A 233 13.13 11.56 -7.74
CA ARG A 233 12.88 10.96 -9.06
C ARG A 233 11.47 11.22 -9.60
N ARG A 234 10.43 11.23 -8.75
CA ARG A 234 9.04 11.49 -9.19
C ARG A 234 8.88 12.81 -9.96
N ARG A 235 9.78 13.78 -9.74
CA ARG A 235 9.75 15.11 -10.37
C ARG A 235 10.31 15.11 -11.79
N THR A 236 11.08 14.10 -12.16
CA THR A 236 11.84 14.05 -13.40
C THR A 236 11.47 12.88 -14.31
N ILE A 237 10.84 11.83 -13.77
CA ILE A 237 10.68 10.57 -14.50
C ILE A 237 9.41 10.50 -15.37
N GLY A 238 8.46 11.41 -15.20
CA GLY A 238 7.24 11.46 -16.05
C GLY A 238 6.17 10.42 -15.70
N LEU A 239 6.35 9.59 -14.67
CA LEU A 239 5.34 8.67 -14.16
C LEU A 239 4.96 9.00 -12.70
N GLU A 240 3.81 8.54 -12.25
CA GLU A 240 3.39 8.73 -10.87
C GLU A 240 4.17 7.79 -9.95
N VAL A 241 4.86 8.34 -8.93
CA VAL A 241 5.65 7.57 -7.96
C VAL A 241 5.04 7.69 -6.59
N LEU A 242 4.57 6.58 -6.04
CA LEU A 242 3.89 6.47 -4.74
C LEU A 242 4.65 5.54 -3.79
N SER A 243 4.27 5.58 -2.51
CA SER A 243 4.76 4.65 -1.50
C SER A 243 3.69 4.31 -0.49
N THR A 244 3.64 3.05 -0.04
CA THR A 244 2.78 2.62 1.07
C THR A 244 3.39 2.91 2.44
N ALA A 245 4.66 3.33 2.51
CA ALA A 245 5.29 3.77 3.75
C ALA A 245 4.68 5.10 4.21
N PRO A 246 4.05 5.18 5.41
CA PRO A 246 3.47 6.43 5.90
C PRO A 246 4.48 7.58 6.02
N GLN A 247 5.75 7.24 6.23
CA GLN A 247 6.87 8.19 6.29
C GLN A 247 7.07 8.96 4.98
N TYR A 248 6.60 8.43 3.83
CA TYR A 248 6.75 9.08 2.54
C TYR A 248 6.07 10.45 2.48
N GLY A 249 4.92 10.60 3.15
CA GLY A 249 4.24 11.90 3.26
C GLY A 249 5.13 12.95 3.94
N ARG A 250 5.84 12.57 5.01
CA ARG A 250 6.82 13.42 5.68
C ARG A 250 8.02 13.72 4.77
N ALA A 251 8.60 12.70 4.15
CA ALA A 251 9.74 12.86 3.24
C ALA A 251 9.40 13.81 2.08
N CYS A 252 8.19 13.71 1.52
CA CYS A 252 7.70 14.62 0.48
C CYS A 252 7.58 16.06 0.98
N LEU A 253 7.04 16.26 2.19
CA LEU A 253 6.91 17.60 2.78
C LEU A 253 8.30 18.20 3.06
N GLU A 254 9.18 17.47 3.73
CA GLU A 254 10.53 17.93 4.06
C GLU A 254 11.33 18.21 2.77
N GLY A 255 11.26 17.30 1.79
CA GLY A 255 11.93 17.47 0.49
C GLY A 255 11.41 18.67 -0.31
N SER A 256 10.11 18.94 -0.27
CA SER A 256 9.51 20.14 -0.90
C SER A 256 9.97 21.44 -0.25
N LEU A 257 10.36 21.38 1.02
CA LEU A 257 10.92 22.50 1.77
C LEU A 257 12.46 22.58 1.68
N GLY A 258 13.08 21.78 0.81
CA GLY A 258 14.50 21.73 0.60
C GLY A 258 15.29 20.99 1.68
N ARG A 259 14.62 20.16 2.49
CA ARG A 259 15.24 19.32 3.51
C ARG A 259 15.23 17.87 3.07
N TYR A 260 16.37 17.22 3.01
CA TYR A 260 16.51 15.79 2.74
C TYR A 260 17.77 15.25 3.39
N LEU A 261 17.77 13.94 3.63
CA LEU A 261 18.93 13.27 4.18
C LEU A 261 20.06 13.26 3.12
N ASP A 262 21.21 13.76 3.51
CA ASP A 262 22.44 13.58 2.75
C ASP A 262 23.17 12.35 3.31
N PRO A 263 23.69 11.44 2.48
CA PRO A 263 24.42 10.26 2.96
C PRO A 263 25.58 10.58 3.89
N ASP A 264 26.20 11.75 3.69
CA ASP A 264 27.35 12.20 4.48
C ASP A 264 26.99 13.18 5.61
N ARG A 265 25.73 13.66 5.65
CA ARG A 265 25.25 14.64 6.64
C ARG A 265 23.79 14.40 6.98
N LEU A 266 23.47 14.28 8.26
CA LEU A 266 22.13 13.93 8.75
C LEU A 266 20.97 14.81 8.24
N TYR A 267 21.20 16.08 7.86
CA TYR A 267 20.25 16.97 7.17
C TYR A 267 20.97 18.13 6.49
N VAL A 268 20.68 18.35 5.21
CA VAL A 268 21.13 19.54 4.46
C VAL A 268 19.91 20.47 4.27
N GLU A 269 20.03 21.73 4.71
CA GLU A 269 19.08 22.77 4.35
C GLU A 269 19.50 23.40 3.02
N THR A 270 18.70 23.23 1.97
CA THR A 270 18.84 23.97 0.72
C THR A 270 17.87 25.16 0.68
N LYS A 271 18.18 26.21 -0.09
CA LYS A 271 17.25 27.34 -0.27
C LYS A 271 15.94 26.83 -0.84
N ALA A 272 14.82 27.04 -0.12
CA ALA A 272 13.48 26.72 -0.58
C ALA A 272 13.24 27.42 -1.94
N GLN A 273 12.89 26.66 -2.98
CA GLN A 273 12.41 27.26 -4.21
C GLN A 273 11.04 27.88 -3.96
N LYS A 274 10.94 29.19 -4.08
CA LYS A 274 9.69 29.96 -4.00
C LYS A 274 8.82 29.57 -5.18
N SER A 275 7.75 28.89 -5.00
CA SER A 275 6.63 28.69 -5.95
C SER A 275 6.30 27.24 -6.32
N GLU A 276 6.04 26.38 -5.35
CA GLU A 276 5.29 25.17 -5.68
C GLU A 276 4.08 25.06 -4.76
N GLN A 277 2.89 25.00 -5.37
CA GLN A 277 1.70 24.57 -4.64
C GLN A 277 1.97 23.19 -4.08
N PHE A 278 1.77 23.02 -2.77
CA PHE A 278 1.99 21.75 -2.09
C PHE A 278 0.97 20.72 -2.56
N TYR A 279 1.35 19.91 -3.53
CA TYR A 279 0.64 18.69 -3.85
C TYR A 279 1.24 17.56 -3.01
N VAL A 280 0.74 17.38 -1.79
CA VAL A 280 0.99 16.15 -1.07
C VAL A 280 -0.03 15.14 -1.61
N GLN A 281 0.43 14.25 -2.50
CA GLN A 281 -0.39 13.13 -2.94
C GLN A 281 -0.59 12.19 -1.75
N SER A 282 -1.81 11.74 -1.55
CA SER A 282 -2.13 10.73 -0.55
C SER A 282 -1.22 9.51 -0.76
N PRO A 283 -0.63 8.94 0.31
CA PRO A 283 0.14 7.70 0.21
C PRO A 283 -0.72 6.49 -0.14
N THR A 284 -2.03 6.64 -0.25
CA THR A 284 -2.91 5.56 -0.72
C THR A 284 -2.80 5.47 -2.23
N HIS A 285 -2.38 4.29 -2.73
CA HIS A 285 -2.09 4.02 -4.14
C HIS A 285 -3.31 4.05 -5.07
N TYR A 286 -4.47 4.43 -4.60
CA TYR A 286 -5.70 4.38 -5.37
C TYR A 286 -6.34 5.76 -5.51
N ASN A 287 -5.60 6.74 -6.03
CA ASN A 287 -6.22 7.96 -6.55
C ASN A 287 -6.66 7.70 -7.99
N THR A 288 -7.97 7.67 -8.21
CA THR A 288 -8.56 7.54 -9.54
C THR A 288 -8.15 8.69 -10.46
N MET A 289 -7.94 8.38 -11.73
CA MET A 289 -7.38 9.25 -12.79
C MET A 289 -8.15 10.56 -13.08
N GLU A 290 -9.28 10.83 -12.47
CA GLU A 290 -10.14 11.94 -12.88
C GLU A 290 -9.74 13.33 -12.40
N ASN A 291 -8.75 13.47 -11.50
CA ASN A 291 -8.47 14.77 -10.89
C ASN A 291 -7.01 15.20 -10.92
N LYS A 292 -6.48 15.48 -12.10
CA LYS A 292 -5.19 16.21 -12.26
C LYS A 292 -5.20 17.64 -11.68
N ARG A 293 -6.29 18.14 -11.14
CA ARG A 293 -6.44 19.52 -10.68
C ARG A 293 -7.03 19.73 -9.29
N ASN A 294 -7.50 18.69 -8.62
CA ASN A 294 -8.07 18.86 -7.28
C ASN A 294 -7.00 18.54 -6.24
N ALA A 295 -6.68 19.53 -5.42
CA ALA A 295 -5.92 19.33 -4.21
C ALA A 295 -6.57 18.17 -3.43
N VAL A 296 -5.78 17.14 -3.12
CA VAL A 296 -6.24 16.05 -2.27
C VAL A 296 -6.67 16.68 -0.96
N PRO A 297 -7.89 16.45 -0.47
CA PRO A 297 -8.31 16.98 0.82
C PRO A 297 -7.27 16.64 1.88
N LEU A 298 -6.96 17.60 2.74
CA LEU A 298 -5.96 17.45 3.80
C LEU A 298 -6.24 16.22 4.69
N GLU A 299 -7.52 15.85 4.79
CA GLU A 299 -8.01 14.68 5.51
C GLU A 299 -7.52 13.35 4.92
N SER A 300 -7.23 13.30 3.60
CA SER A 300 -6.67 12.10 2.94
C SER A 300 -5.15 11.97 3.10
N LEU A 301 -4.48 12.98 3.64
CA LEU A 301 -3.04 12.99 3.91
C LEU A 301 -2.64 12.40 5.26
N GLN A 302 -3.57 11.82 6.00
CA GLN A 302 -3.38 11.41 7.39
C GLN A 302 -2.51 10.15 7.61
N GLY A 303 -1.56 9.85 6.75
CA GLY A 303 -0.62 8.73 6.93
C GLY A 303 -1.28 7.35 6.81
N CYS A 304 -0.99 6.43 7.74
CA CYS A 304 -1.54 5.07 7.70
C CYS A 304 -3.08 5.07 7.68
N GLY A 305 -3.66 4.45 6.64
CA GLY A 305 -5.11 4.40 6.41
C GLY A 305 -5.80 3.13 6.95
N ALA A 306 -5.04 2.21 7.56
CA ALA A 306 -5.56 0.95 8.11
C ALA A 306 -6.72 1.19 9.08
N GLY A 307 -7.84 0.47 8.93
CA GLY A 307 -9.04 0.59 9.75
C GLY A 307 -9.71 1.97 9.72
N ARG A 308 -9.24 2.89 8.87
CA ARG A 308 -9.72 4.28 8.79
C ARG A 308 -10.14 4.70 7.38
N GLN A 309 -9.38 4.34 6.37
CA GLN A 309 -9.65 4.61 4.96
C GLN A 309 -9.89 3.32 4.19
N PHE A 310 -9.33 2.22 4.65
CA PHE A 310 -9.48 0.92 4.05
C PHE A 310 -9.50 -0.19 5.10
N VAL A 311 -10.00 -1.34 4.67
CA VAL A 311 -9.91 -2.63 5.35
C VAL A 311 -9.48 -3.70 4.38
N CYS A 312 -9.07 -4.83 4.93
CA CYS A 312 -8.76 -6.05 4.18
C CYS A 312 -9.78 -7.14 4.51
N ILE A 313 -10.27 -7.82 3.48
CA ILE A 313 -11.11 -9.01 3.61
C ILE A 313 -10.24 -10.22 3.26
N GLN A 314 -10.21 -11.20 4.15
CA GLN A 314 -9.51 -12.46 3.94
C GLN A 314 -10.33 -13.43 3.08
N PRO A 315 -9.73 -14.47 2.48
CA PRO A 315 -10.45 -15.42 1.63
C PRO A 315 -11.65 -16.09 2.31
N ASN A 316 -11.60 -16.29 3.63
CA ASN A 316 -12.67 -16.87 4.45
C ASN A 316 -13.73 -15.86 4.95
N GLY A 317 -13.61 -14.58 4.54
CA GLY A 317 -14.55 -13.53 4.92
C GLY A 317 -14.20 -12.77 6.21
N ASP A 318 -13.07 -13.08 6.85
CA ASP A 318 -12.57 -12.31 8.00
C ASP A 318 -12.19 -10.89 7.57
N ILE A 319 -12.54 -9.90 8.38
CA ILE A 319 -12.20 -8.49 8.16
C ILE A 319 -11.07 -8.06 9.10
N CYS A 320 -9.98 -7.57 8.49
CA CYS A 320 -8.80 -7.09 9.16
C CYS A 320 -8.56 -5.60 8.84
N PRO A 321 -7.89 -4.83 9.72
CA PRO A 321 -7.62 -3.41 9.49
C PRO A 321 -6.70 -3.15 8.29
N CYS A 322 -5.82 -4.11 7.96
CA CYS A 322 -4.83 -4.02 6.88
C CYS A 322 -4.44 -5.44 6.43
N MET A 323 -4.07 -5.62 5.15
CA MET A 323 -3.61 -6.90 4.63
C MET A 323 -2.38 -7.46 5.39
N PHE A 324 -1.57 -6.59 5.96
CA PHE A 324 -0.40 -6.97 6.78
C PHE A 324 -0.71 -7.19 8.26
N ILE A 325 -1.97 -7.10 8.68
CA ILE A 325 -2.43 -7.30 10.07
C ILE A 325 -3.54 -8.37 10.07
N SER A 326 -3.26 -9.51 9.45
CA SER A 326 -4.22 -10.63 9.33
C SER A 326 -4.50 -11.32 10.68
N SER A 327 -3.61 -11.15 11.67
CA SER A 327 -3.80 -11.65 13.04
C SER A 327 -4.89 -10.90 13.83
N TRP A 328 -5.27 -9.70 13.39
CA TRP A 328 -6.34 -8.92 14.00
C TRP A 328 -7.61 -9.06 13.19
N VAL A 329 -8.47 -9.97 13.57
CA VAL A 329 -9.79 -10.18 12.97
C VAL A 329 -10.82 -9.39 13.77
N GLU A 330 -11.40 -8.34 13.17
CA GLU A 330 -12.43 -7.53 13.83
C GLU A 330 -13.82 -8.15 13.70
N GLY A 331 -14.05 -8.93 12.66
CA GLY A 331 -15.29 -9.64 12.42
C GLY A 331 -15.23 -10.48 11.15
N ASN A 332 -16.37 -11.10 10.79
CA ASN A 332 -16.48 -11.95 9.60
C ASN A 332 -17.80 -11.69 8.88
N ILE A 333 -17.75 -11.48 7.56
CA ILE A 333 -18.93 -11.14 6.74
C ILE A 333 -19.99 -12.26 6.64
N ARG A 334 -19.65 -13.50 7.01
CA ARG A 334 -20.61 -14.61 7.14
C ARG A 334 -21.44 -14.53 8.41
N LYS A 335 -20.94 -13.83 9.45
CA LYS A 335 -21.50 -13.84 10.80
C LYS A 335 -22.28 -12.58 11.14
N GLU A 336 -21.89 -11.45 10.55
CA GLU A 336 -22.44 -10.14 10.89
C GLU A 336 -22.33 -9.16 9.72
N PRO A 337 -23.15 -8.10 9.69
CA PRO A 337 -23.12 -7.10 8.63
C PRO A 337 -21.76 -6.39 8.56
N PHE A 338 -21.27 -6.14 7.35
CA PHE A 338 -20.03 -5.42 7.10
C PHE A 338 -19.98 -4.06 7.79
N TRP A 339 -21.10 -3.35 7.84
CA TRP A 339 -21.19 -2.02 8.46
C TRP A 339 -20.92 -2.05 9.95
N ASP A 340 -21.43 -3.03 10.67
CA ASP A 340 -21.22 -3.16 12.11
C ASP A 340 -19.73 -3.41 12.42
N ILE A 341 -19.06 -4.18 11.56
CA ILE A 341 -17.62 -4.40 11.65
C ILE A 341 -16.85 -3.10 11.34
N TRP A 342 -17.24 -2.40 10.27
CA TRP A 342 -16.57 -1.17 9.87
C TRP A 342 -16.69 -0.05 10.92
N GLU A 343 -17.86 0.09 11.53
CA GLU A 343 -18.07 1.08 12.59
C GLU A 343 -17.18 0.84 13.80
N ARG A 344 -16.93 -0.42 14.18
CA ARG A 344 -16.04 -0.76 15.29
C ARG A 344 -14.61 -0.25 15.07
N PHE A 345 -14.09 -0.25 13.85
CA PHE A 345 -12.79 0.35 13.56
C PHE A 345 -12.73 1.83 13.92
N GLY A 346 -13.86 2.54 13.89
CA GLY A 346 -13.95 3.93 14.30
C GLY A 346 -13.62 4.19 15.76
N SER A 347 -13.76 3.19 16.63
CA SER A 347 -13.46 3.28 18.06
C SER A 347 -12.06 2.78 18.44
N ILE A 348 -11.30 2.20 17.50
CA ILE A 348 -9.98 1.64 17.78
C ILE A 348 -8.92 2.75 17.72
N GLN A 349 -8.41 3.14 18.90
CA GLN A 349 -7.51 4.29 19.06
C GLN A 349 -6.28 4.26 18.18
N CYS A 350 -5.60 3.12 18.03
CA CYS A 350 -4.36 3.04 17.24
C CYS A 350 -4.56 3.38 15.75
N PHE A 351 -5.78 3.28 15.23
CA PHE A 351 -6.11 3.66 13.85
C PHE A 351 -6.70 5.06 13.75
N THR A 352 -7.41 5.55 14.76
CA THR A 352 -8.23 6.76 14.70
C THR A 352 -7.65 7.94 15.48
N ASP A 353 -6.94 7.70 16.57
CA ASP A 353 -6.40 8.74 17.45
C ASP A 353 -4.87 8.80 17.38
N ARG A 354 -4.34 9.86 16.77
CA ARG A 354 -2.90 10.07 16.66
C ARG A 354 -2.28 10.60 17.96
N ASP A 355 -3.06 11.11 18.87
CA ASP A 355 -2.60 11.54 20.20
C ASP A 355 -2.47 10.35 21.17
N ALA A 356 -3.07 9.19 20.85
CA ALA A 356 -2.91 7.95 21.60
C ALA A 356 -1.64 7.17 21.27
N LEU A 357 -0.91 7.55 20.21
CA LEU A 357 0.34 6.89 19.85
C LEU A 357 1.39 7.10 20.95
N GLU A 358 2.22 6.09 21.12
CA GLU A 358 3.28 6.05 22.13
C GLU A 358 4.65 6.41 21.52
N ASP A 359 5.64 6.52 22.36
CA ASP A 359 7.06 6.74 22.05
C ASP A 359 7.27 7.93 21.09
N GLU A 360 8.26 7.84 20.20
CA GLU A 360 8.59 8.87 19.22
C GLU A 360 7.44 9.17 18.25
N CYS A 361 6.61 8.19 17.91
CA CYS A 361 5.42 8.44 17.08
C CYS A 361 4.40 9.33 17.79
N GLY A 362 4.20 9.16 19.09
CA GLY A 362 3.29 9.96 19.92
C GLY A 362 3.77 11.39 20.12
N SER A 363 5.07 11.59 20.33
CA SER A 363 5.70 12.91 20.50
C SER A 363 6.03 13.60 19.17
N CYS A 364 5.96 12.89 18.03
CA CYS A 364 6.40 13.37 16.72
C CYS A 364 5.54 14.54 16.22
N GLN A 365 6.20 15.62 15.77
CA GLN A 365 5.49 16.73 15.11
C GLN A 365 4.72 16.31 13.85
N PHE A 366 5.12 15.22 13.17
CA PHE A 366 4.49 14.71 11.97
C PHE A 366 3.42 13.63 12.25
N ARG A 367 3.05 13.36 13.51
CA ARG A 367 2.16 12.24 13.84
C ARG A 367 0.81 12.27 13.09
N TYR A 368 0.27 13.45 12.82
CA TYR A 368 -0.98 13.59 12.07
C TYR A 368 -0.82 13.39 10.55
N LEU A 369 0.39 13.65 10.01
CA LEU A 369 0.70 13.46 8.61
C LEU A 369 1.16 12.03 8.31
N CYS A 370 1.88 11.39 9.23
CA CYS A 370 2.52 10.09 9.09
C CYS A 370 1.89 9.05 10.03
N GLY A 371 2.08 9.20 11.34
CA GLY A 371 1.60 8.30 12.40
C GLY A 371 2.27 6.92 12.39
N GLY A 372 3.34 6.70 11.64
CA GLY A 372 4.03 5.42 11.49
C GLY A 372 3.17 4.32 10.83
N CYS A 373 3.79 3.22 10.44
CA CYS A 373 3.08 2.05 9.93
C CYS A 373 2.59 1.19 11.09
N ARG A 374 1.28 1.13 11.30
CA ARG A 374 0.69 0.32 12.39
C ARG A 374 0.94 -1.17 12.20
N ALA A 375 1.02 -1.63 10.93
CA ALA A 375 1.37 -3.01 10.66
C ALA A 375 2.80 -3.35 11.07
N ARG A 376 3.75 -2.43 10.91
CA ARG A 376 5.13 -2.64 11.40
C ARG A 376 5.18 -2.62 12.93
N ALA A 377 4.51 -1.67 13.59
CA ALA A 377 4.43 -1.62 15.04
C ALA A 377 3.87 -2.94 15.62
N ILE A 378 2.81 -3.49 15.01
CA ILE A 378 2.23 -4.77 15.44
C ILE A 378 3.19 -5.94 15.17
N ASN A 379 3.73 -6.06 13.95
CA ASN A 379 4.49 -7.25 13.56
C ASN A 379 5.91 -7.28 14.14
N TYR A 380 6.53 -6.13 14.43
CA TYR A 380 7.85 -6.07 15.06
C TYR A 380 7.77 -6.02 16.61
N ILE A 381 6.87 -5.18 17.14
CA ILE A 381 6.85 -4.84 18.58
C ILE A 381 5.69 -5.56 19.31
N GLY A 382 4.63 -5.96 18.57
CA GLY A 382 3.42 -6.54 19.16
C GLY A 382 2.47 -5.49 19.77
N ASN A 383 2.82 -4.21 19.72
CA ASN A 383 2.02 -3.11 20.25
C ASN A 383 1.53 -2.17 19.13
N PRO A 384 0.21 -2.08 18.87
CA PRO A 384 -0.33 -1.24 17.81
C PRO A 384 -0.17 0.27 18.06
N LEU A 385 0.11 0.71 19.28
CA LEU A 385 0.34 2.11 19.64
C LEU A 385 1.82 2.49 19.59
N ALA A 386 2.74 1.52 19.64
CA ALA A 386 4.18 1.74 19.64
C ALA A 386 4.67 2.51 18.40
N ALA A 387 5.85 3.06 18.48
CA ALA A 387 6.51 3.71 17.36
C ALA A 387 6.78 2.74 16.21
N ASP A 388 6.87 3.26 14.98
CA ASP A 388 7.32 2.48 13.82
C ASP A 388 8.85 2.44 13.81
N SER A 389 9.43 1.29 14.14
CA SER A 389 10.87 1.05 14.20
C SER A 389 11.61 1.34 12.88
N GLY A 390 10.93 1.27 11.74
CA GLY A 390 11.50 1.60 10.43
C GLY A 390 11.64 3.10 10.16
N CYS A 391 11.35 3.98 11.12
CA CYS A 391 11.49 5.42 10.97
C CYS A 391 12.85 5.91 11.45
N ILE A 392 13.51 6.77 10.67
CA ILE A 392 14.80 7.40 11.04
C ILE A 392 14.76 8.13 12.41
N ARG A 393 13.56 8.47 12.90
CA ARG A 393 13.36 9.11 14.20
C ARG A 393 13.27 8.10 15.35
N ASN A 394 13.15 6.81 15.05
CA ASN A 394 12.99 5.68 15.99
C ASN A 394 14.11 4.64 15.82
N LYS A 395 15.30 5.07 15.41
CA LYS A 395 16.39 4.15 15.07
C LYS A 395 16.88 3.30 16.25
N ASP A 396 16.76 3.81 17.48
CA ASP A 396 17.20 3.07 18.67
C ASP A 396 16.33 1.83 18.92
N GLU A 397 15.02 1.91 18.64
CA GLU A 397 14.12 0.74 18.66
C GLU A 397 14.50 -0.29 17.57
N TRP A 398 14.84 0.17 16.37
CA TRP A 398 15.31 -0.71 15.31
C TRP A 398 16.57 -1.48 15.72
N LEU A 399 17.53 -0.83 16.37
CA LEU A 399 18.75 -1.48 16.87
C LEU A 399 18.44 -2.51 17.93
N ALA A 400 17.51 -2.23 18.85
CA ALA A 400 17.06 -3.16 19.87
C ALA A 400 16.43 -4.42 19.26
N GLU A 401 15.54 -4.26 18.27
CA GLU A 401 14.92 -5.38 17.55
C GLU A 401 15.94 -6.28 16.83
N GLN A 402 17.03 -5.71 16.33
CA GLN A 402 18.09 -6.46 15.68
C GLN A 402 19.08 -7.13 16.67
N GLY A 403 18.85 -7.00 17.98
CA GLY A 403 19.76 -7.52 19.02
C GLY A 403 21.14 -6.83 19.02
N LYS A 404 21.21 -5.59 18.54
CA LYS A 404 22.44 -4.78 18.38
C LYS A 404 22.49 -3.57 19.34
N ALA A 405 21.52 -3.47 20.25
CA ALA A 405 21.47 -2.41 21.27
C ALA A 405 22.31 -2.76 22.51
#